data_02c55d199518d4efb9d3f1ca44f04345
#
_entry.id   02c55d199518d4efb9d3f1ca44f04345
#
_cell.length_a   1.000
_cell.length_b   1.000
_cell.length_c   1.000
_cell.angle_alpha   90.00
_cell.angle_beta   90.00
_cell.angle_gamma   90.00
#
_symmetry.space_group_name_H-M   'P 1'
#
loop_
_entity.id
_entity.type
_entity.pdbx_description
1 polymer ?
#
loop_
_entity_poly.entity_id
_entity_poly.type
_entity_poly.pdbx_seq_one_letter_code
_entity_poly.pdbx_strand_id
1 'polypeptide(L)'
;MNNFDDIFATTPEETKDTPKANKEDFDRTSWAEQKQLEREQAYTLIDETAEKLSQDGSMFKGYLDVQSRLDRYSVGNALLIFAQNPEATKLADFKTWKENDAPVKKGEKGITILAPGEEYTREDGSIGVSYNAKKVFNIAQTSSKQATPAAVKKDDRLLLKALINNASVAIDISDQLPDNVGAMYKPDTKVILIRKGMDGIDIFRALSQELAHAEMDKGNYNRDECAFPAYCASYILCKRNELDVSSYSFNLLPAEYANMQAKDIRAELSKIRDTAIPNIKVQSSETINDKSFQNLYFFQVH
;
A
#
# COMPACT_ATOMS: atom_id res chain seq x y z
N MET A 1 -59.92 22.91 -6.54
CA MET A 1 -59.56 21.58 -7.06
C MET A 1 -58.74 21.81 -8.33
N ASN A 2 -57.44 21.74 -8.20
CA ASN A 2 -56.53 21.90 -9.37
C ASN A 2 -56.31 20.50 -9.95
N ASN A 3 -56.80 20.32 -11.15
CA ASN A 3 -56.66 19.11 -11.89
C ASN A 3 -55.32 19.15 -12.65
N PHE A 4 -54.42 18.21 -12.41
CA PHE A 4 -53.10 18.12 -13.06
C PHE A 4 -53.09 17.10 -14.21
N ASP A 5 -54.25 16.65 -14.68
CA ASP A 5 -54.36 15.62 -15.75
C ASP A 5 -53.83 16.06 -17.11
N ASP A 6 -53.67 17.38 -17.31
CA ASP A 6 -53.19 17.97 -18.59
C ASP A 6 -51.67 17.78 -18.80
N ILE A 7 -50.94 17.37 -17.78
CA ILE A 7 -49.48 17.22 -17.86
C ILE A 7 -49.09 15.87 -18.49
N PHE A 8 -50.02 14.92 -18.57
CA PHE A 8 -49.75 13.57 -19.05
C PHE A 8 -50.31 13.26 -20.45
N ALA A 9 -50.90 14.25 -21.12
CA ALA A 9 -51.40 14.08 -22.50
C ALA A 9 -50.28 14.44 -23.51
N THR A 10 -49.42 13.47 -23.83
CA THR A 10 -48.47 13.57 -24.95
C THR A 10 -49.08 12.94 -26.18
N THR A 11 -49.36 13.76 -27.20
CA THR A 11 -49.71 13.35 -28.56
C THR A 11 -48.53 12.55 -29.16
N PRO A 12 -48.77 11.46 -29.89
CA PRO A 12 -47.69 10.71 -30.54
C PRO A 12 -47.26 11.47 -31.80
N GLU A 13 -46.06 12.07 -31.77
CA GLU A 13 -45.39 12.46 -33.00
C GLU A 13 -44.74 11.22 -33.63
N GLU A 14 -45.06 10.95 -34.84
CA GLU A 14 -44.43 9.96 -35.71
C GLU A 14 -42.97 10.32 -35.92
N THR A 15 -42.06 9.65 -35.20
CA THR A 15 -40.63 9.73 -35.48
C THR A 15 -40.22 8.58 -36.40
N LYS A 16 -39.70 8.97 -37.56
CA LYS A 16 -39.07 8.11 -38.56
C LYS A 16 -38.08 7.15 -37.93
N ASP A 17 -38.25 5.87 -38.21
CA ASP A 17 -37.34 4.76 -37.90
C ASP A 17 -35.94 5.06 -38.46
N THR A 18 -35.04 5.44 -37.59
CA THR A 18 -33.61 5.18 -37.76
C THR A 18 -33.29 3.84 -37.11
N PRO A 19 -32.60 2.91 -37.80
CA PRO A 19 -32.31 1.61 -37.22
C PRO A 19 -31.44 1.83 -35.96
N LYS A 20 -32.04 1.55 -34.79
CA LYS A 20 -31.26 1.42 -33.55
C LYS A 20 -30.27 0.28 -33.74
N ALA A 21 -28.97 0.59 -33.71
CA ALA A 21 -27.95 -0.41 -33.59
C ALA A 21 -28.37 -1.40 -32.49
N ASN A 22 -28.37 -2.68 -32.79
CA ASN A 22 -28.61 -3.77 -31.84
C ASN A 22 -27.68 -3.52 -30.65
N LYS A 23 -28.22 -3.15 -29.50
CA LYS A 23 -27.58 -3.39 -28.24
C LYS A 23 -27.52 -4.91 -28.14
N GLU A 24 -26.34 -5.48 -28.33
CA GLU A 24 -26.08 -6.86 -27.96
C GLU A 24 -26.69 -7.05 -26.58
N ASP A 25 -27.57 -8.06 -26.44
CA ASP A 25 -28.18 -8.40 -25.16
C ASP A 25 -27.05 -8.61 -24.18
N PHE A 26 -26.97 -7.74 -23.17
CA PHE A 26 -25.94 -7.82 -22.13
C PHE A 26 -26.16 -9.14 -21.37
N ASP A 27 -25.36 -10.15 -21.70
CA ASP A 27 -25.39 -11.44 -21.04
C ASP A 27 -24.78 -11.31 -19.63
N ARG A 28 -25.65 -11.17 -18.63
CA ARG A 28 -25.29 -11.06 -17.22
C ARG A 28 -24.49 -12.26 -16.72
N THR A 29 -24.75 -13.45 -17.26
CA THR A 29 -24.07 -14.69 -16.85
C THR A 29 -22.61 -14.64 -17.31
N SER A 30 -22.39 -14.36 -18.59
CA SER A 30 -21.07 -14.23 -19.17
C SER A 30 -20.25 -13.10 -18.52
N TRP A 31 -20.87 -11.99 -18.17
CA TRP A 31 -20.23 -10.90 -17.44
C TRP A 31 -19.81 -11.31 -16.02
N ALA A 32 -20.67 -12.03 -15.29
CA ALA A 32 -20.37 -12.50 -13.92
C ALA A 32 -19.23 -13.51 -13.94
N GLU A 33 -19.23 -14.45 -14.89
CA GLU A 33 -18.15 -15.42 -15.11
C GLU A 33 -16.82 -14.71 -15.43
N GLN A 34 -16.84 -13.70 -16.31
CA GLN A 34 -15.67 -12.92 -16.64
C GLN A 34 -15.11 -12.19 -15.40
N LYS A 35 -15.95 -11.60 -14.58
CA LYS A 35 -15.56 -10.93 -13.34
C LYS A 35 -14.99 -11.89 -12.29
N GLN A 36 -15.55 -13.09 -12.22
CA GLN A 36 -15.01 -14.14 -11.38
C GLN A 36 -13.61 -14.56 -11.85
N LEU A 37 -13.46 -14.82 -13.14
CA LEU A 37 -12.17 -15.19 -13.74
C LEU A 37 -11.09 -14.11 -13.49
N GLU A 38 -11.42 -12.84 -13.71
CA GLU A 38 -10.49 -11.72 -13.42
C GLU A 38 -10.05 -11.69 -11.95
N ARG A 39 -10.94 -11.99 -11.03
CA ARG A 39 -10.66 -12.08 -9.60
C ARG A 39 -9.76 -13.27 -9.27
N GLU A 40 -10.06 -14.44 -9.81
CA GLU A 40 -9.25 -15.65 -9.63
C GLU A 40 -7.83 -15.46 -10.16
N GLN A 41 -7.70 -14.86 -11.36
CA GLN A 41 -6.40 -14.51 -11.92
C GLN A 41 -5.62 -13.52 -11.05
N ALA A 42 -6.30 -12.56 -10.41
CA ALA A 42 -5.65 -11.64 -9.48
C ALA A 42 -5.13 -12.37 -8.25
N TYR A 43 -5.88 -13.29 -7.66
CA TYR A 43 -5.41 -14.10 -6.51
C TYR A 43 -4.26 -15.01 -6.90
N THR A 44 -4.33 -15.67 -8.05
CA THR A 44 -3.22 -16.49 -8.56
C THR A 44 -1.95 -15.65 -8.73
N LEU A 45 -2.06 -14.46 -9.32
CA LEU A 45 -0.92 -13.56 -9.50
C LEU A 45 -0.33 -13.09 -8.17
N ILE A 46 -1.16 -12.86 -7.14
CA ILE A 46 -0.69 -12.54 -5.78
C ILE A 46 0.16 -13.68 -5.23
N ASP A 47 -0.33 -14.91 -5.30
CA ASP A 47 0.35 -16.07 -4.73
C ASP A 47 1.64 -16.40 -5.48
N GLU A 48 1.61 -16.44 -6.82
CA GLU A 48 2.82 -16.61 -7.63
C GLU A 48 3.88 -15.53 -7.38
N THR A 49 3.42 -14.28 -7.18
CA THR A 49 4.36 -13.18 -6.90
C THR A 49 4.96 -13.34 -5.52
N ALA A 50 4.18 -13.69 -4.50
CA ALA A 50 4.67 -13.95 -3.16
C ALA A 50 5.71 -15.08 -3.14
N GLU A 51 5.46 -16.18 -3.85
CA GLU A 51 6.39 -17.30 -3.96
C GLU A 51 7.71 -16.88 -4.65
N LYS A 52 7.64 -16.07 -5.72
CA LYS A 52 8.85 -15.54 -6.38
C LYS A 52 9.66 -14.64 -5.45
N LEU A 53 8.99 -13.80 -4.64
CA LEU A 53 9.68 -12.94 -3.67
C LEU A 53 10.48 -13.73 -2.65
N SER A 54 9.98 -14.90 -2.20
CA SER A 54 10.66 -15.72 -1.21
C SER A 54 11.97 -16.35 -1.71
N GLN A 55 12.18 -16.37 -3.03
CA GLN A 55 13.33 -16.98 -3.68
C GLN A 55 14.36 -15.95 -4.21
N ASP A 56 13.99 -14.67 -4.29
CA ASP A 56 14.81 -13.63 -4.93
C ASP A 56 14.83 -12.34 -4.12
N GLY A 57 15.96 -12.07 -3.48
CA GLY A 57 16.15 -10.88 -2.65
C GLY A 57 16.06 -9.56 -3.42
N SER A 58 16.38 -9.54 -4.73
CA SER A 58 16.21 -8.36 -5.58
C SER A 58 14.73 -8.08 -5.83
N MET A 59 13.95 -9.12 -6.13
CA MET A 59 12.49 -9.00 -6.23
C MET A 59 11.87 -8.60 -4.90
N PHE A 60 12.31 -9.18 -3.80
CA PHE A 60 11.84 -8.85 -2.45
C PHE A 60 12.06 -7.36 -2.15
N LYS A 61 13.28 -6.85 -2.41
CA LYS A 61 13.59 -5.43 -2.29
C LYS A 61 12.72 -4.57 -3.20
N GLY A 62 12.51 -4.96 -4.46
CA GLY A 62 11.63 -4.26 -5.41
C GLY A 62 10.19 -4.15 -4.91
N TYR A 63 9.66 -5.20 -4.27
CA TYR A 63 8.36 -5.15 -3.60
C TYR A 63 8.35 -4.16 -2.45
N LEU A 64 9.38 -4.14 -1.59
CA LEU A 64 9.48 -3.17 -0.49
C LEU A 64 9.54 -1.73 -1.03
N ASP A 65 10.18 -1.50 -2.17
CA ASP A 65 10.19 -0.21 -2.86
C ASP A 65 8.78 0.21 -3.29
N VAL A 66 7.96 -0.71 -3.82
CA VAL A 66 6.56 -0.45 -4.15
C VAL A 66 5.76 -0.16 -2.87
N GLN A 67 5.88 -0.99 -1.84
CA GLN A 67 5.15 -0.82 -0.59
C GLN A 67 5.53 0.48 0.13
N SER A 68 6.78 0.94 0.03
CA SER A 68 7.22 2.20 0.61
C SER A 68 6.56 3.42 -0.05
N ARG A 69 6.34 3.38 -1.37
CA ARG A 69 5.69 4.47 -2.13
C ARG A 69 4.17 4.42 -2.06
N LEU A 70 3.61 3.22 -1.92
CA LEU A 70 2.19 2.94 -1.99
C LEU A 70 1.71 2.32 -0.66
N ASP A 71 2.03 2.97 0.45
CA ASP A 71 1.84 2.52 1.83
C ASP A 71 0.39 2.19 2.19
N ARG A 72 -0.56 2.82 1.52
CA ARG A 72 -2.01 2.63 1.76
C ARG A 72 -2.59 1.38 1.08
N TYR A 73 -1.85 0.79 0.14
CA TYR A 73 -2.31 -0.46 -0.48
C TYR A 73 -2.06 -1.65 0.45
N SER A 74 -3.01 -2.58 0.45
CA SER A 74 -2.82 -3.87 1.13
C SER A 74 -1.66 -4.64 0.50
N VAL A 75 -1.09 -5.60 1.23
CA VAL A 75 -0.03 -6.48 0.73
C VAL A 75 -0.43 -7.13 -0.60
N GLY A 76 -1.65 -7.68 -0.69
CA GLY A 76 -2.13 -8.28 -1.93
C GLY A 76 -2.14 -7.30 -3.11
N ASN A 77 -2.61 -6.07 -2.90
CA ASN A 77 -2.59 -5.06 -3.94
C ASN A 77 -1.18 -4.56 -4.26
N ALA A 78 -0.30 -4.44 -3.28
CA ALA A 78 1.10 -4.09 -3.53
C ALA A 78 1.82 -5.17 -4.35
N LEU A 79 1.54 -6.46 -4.10
CA LEU A 79 2.02 -7.59 -4.91
C LEU A 79 1.50 -7.51 -6.35
N LEU A 80 0.19 -7.25 -6.53
CA LEU A 80 -0.39 -7.05 -7.87
C LEU A 80 0.25 -5.89 -8.63
N ILE A 81 0.46 -4.77 -7.94
CA ILE A 81 1.09 -3.59 -8.54
C ILE A 81 2.54 -3.89 -8.88
N PHE A 82 3.30 -4.50 -7.97
CA PHE A 82 4.69 -4.88 -8.21
C PHE A 82 4.83 -5.79 -9.42
N ALA A 83 3.99 -6.83 -9.52
CA ALA A 83 4.03 -7.78 -10.63
C ALA A 83 3.71 -7.16 -12.00
N GLN A 84 2.86 -6.13 -12.04
CA GLN A 84 2.37 -5.54 -13.28
C GLN A 84 3.07 -4.23 -13.67
N ASN A 85 3.49 -3.43 -12.68
CA ASN A 85 4.19 -2.17 -12.88
C ASN A 85 4.98 -1.77 -11.63
N PRO A 86 6.21 -2.28 -11.43
CA PRO A 86 7.02 -2.00 -10.25
C PRO A 86 7.41 -0.51 -10.10
N GLU A 87 7.32 0.27 -11.18
CA GLU A 87 7.64 1.71 -11.17
C GLU A 87 6.41 2.60 -10.87
N ALA A 88 5.28 2.00 -10.54
CA ALA A 88 4.08 2.77 -10.22
C ALA A 88 4.29 3.68 -8.99
N THR A 89 3.83 4.94 -9.11
CA THR A 89 3.99 5.96 -8.06
C THR A 89 2.66 6.53 -7.58
N LYS A 90 1.74 6.83 -8.49
CA LYS A 90 0.42 7.36 -8.19
C LYS A 90 -0.61 6.68 -9.06
N LEU A 91 -1.58 6.03 -8.42
CA LEU A 91 -2.58 5.21 -9.10
C LEU A 91 -3.99 5.78 -8.87
N ALA A 92 -4.78 5.81 -9.92
CA ALA A 92 -6.21 6.07 -9.84
C ALA A 92 -6.94 5.35 -10.98
N ASP A 93 -8.26 5.21 -10.86
CA ASP A 93 -9.06 4.66 -11.94
C ASP A 93 -9.24 5.65 -13.09
N PHE A 94 -9.75 5.15 -14.21
CA PHE A 94 -9.94 5.92 -15.43
C PHE A 94 -10.81 7.18 -15.22
N LYS A 95 -11.88 7.04 -14.44
CA LYS A 95 -12.81 8.13 -14.16
C LYS A 95 -12.12 9.23 -13.35
N THR A 96 -11.45 8.85 -12.29
CA THR A 96 -10.70 9.78 -11.43
C THR A 96 -9.62 10.54 -12.20
N TRP A 97 -8.86 9.87 -13.07
CA TRP A 97 -7.87 10.56 -13.90
C TRP A 97 -8.51 11.55 -14.86
N LYS A 98 -9.65 11.19 -15.46
CA LYS A 98 -10.40 12.10 -16.35
C LYS A 98 -10.94 13.33 -15.60
N GLU A 99 -11.47 13.15 -14.40
CA GLU A 99 -12.00 14.22 -13.54
C GLU A 99 -10.90 15.18 -13.05
N ASN A 100 -9.64 14.74 -13.03
CA ASN A 100 -8.48 15.55 -12.64
C ASN A 100 -7.71 16.08 -13.86
N ASP A 101 -8.34 16.24 -15.02
CA ASP A 101 -7.74 16.76 -16.25
C ASP A 101 -6.45 16.05 -16.69
N ALA A 102 -6.33 14.78 -16.34
CA ALA A 102 -5.19 13.93 -16.67
C ALA A 102 -5.66 12.61 -17.32
N PRO A 103 -6.37 12.65 -18.47
CA PRO A 103 -6.92 11.44 -19.07
C PRO A 103 -5.82 10.42 -19.40
N VAL A 104 -6.20 9.16 -19.24
CA VAL A 104 -5.33 8.01 -19.59
C VAL A 104 -5.08 8.01 -21.10
N LYS A 105 -3.85 7.81 -21.50
CA LYS A 105 -3.43 7.76 -22.91
C LYS A 105 -4.08 6.55 -23.62
N LYS A 106 -4.35 6.71 -24.90
CA LYS A 106 -4.93 5.62 -25.71
C LYS A 106 -3.99 4.42 -25.79
N GLY A 107 -4.52 3.23 -25.56
CA GLY A 107 -3.76 1.97 -25.66
C GLY A 107 -3.07 1.53 -24.37
N GLU A 108 -3.11 2.33 -23.30
CA GLU A 108 -2.53 1.96 -22.01
C GLU A 108 -3.28 0.78 -21.38
N LYS A 109 -2.52 -0.14 -20.78
CA LYS A 109 -3.05 -1.29 -20.06
C LYS A 109 -3.20 -0.95 -18.58
N GLY A 110 -4.40 -1.10 -18.04
CA GLY A 110 -4.67 -0.88 -16.63
C GLY A 110 -4.05 -1.96 -15.75
N ILE A 111 -3.54 -1.55 -14.60
CA ILE A 111 -3.06 -2.41 -13.53
C ILE A 111 -4.27 -2.97 -12.80
N THR A 112 -4.35 -4.30 -12.64
CA THR A 112 -5.42 -4.94 -11.87
C THR A 112 -5.12 -4.84 -10.39
N ILE A 113 -6.10 -4.37 -9.61
CA ILE A 113 -6.10 -4.42 -8.15
C ILE A 113 -7.39 -5.07 -7.67
N LEU A 114 -7.42 -5.49 -6.40
CA LEU A 114 -8.63 -5.95 -5.73
C LEU A 114 -9.22 -4.80 -4.91
N ALA A 115 -10.41 -4.35 -5.28
CA ALA A 115 -11.15 -3.32 -4.55
C ALA A 115 -12.27 -3.97 -3.72
N PRO A 116 -12.60 -3.44 -2.53
CA PRO A 116 -13.74 -3.91 -1.76
C PRO A 116 -15.03 -3.83 -2.58
N GLY A 117 -15.83 -4.85 -2.49
CA GLY A 117 -17.17 -4.95 -3.07
C GLY A 117 -18.24 -4.92 -1.98
N GLU A 118 -19.27 -5.73 -2.16
CA GLU A 118 -20.38 -5.80 -1.22
C GLU A 118 -20.03 -6.61 0.03
N GLU A 119 -20.61 -6.21 1.15
CA GLU A 119 -20.59 -6.99 2.38
C GLU A 119 -21.52 -8.19 2.26
N TYR A 120 -21.14 -9.31 2.85
CA TYR A 120 -21.96 -10.51 2.93
C TYR A 120 -21.83 -11.16 4.30
N THR A 121 -22.89 -11.84 4.73
CA THR A 121 -22.88 -12.59 5.99
C THR A 121 -22.35 -14.01 5.72
N ARG A 122 -21.33 -14.42 6.48
CA ARG A 122 -20.80 -15.79 6.45
C ARG A 122 -21.72 -16.74 7.20
N GLU A 123 -21.48 -18.03 7.02
CA GLU A 123 -22.26 -19.10 7.70
C GLU A 123 -22.18 -19.02 9.24
N ASP A 124 -21.05 -18.52 9.77
CA ASP A 124 -20.83 -18.29 11.21
C ASP A 124 -21.47 -17.00 11.73
N GLY A 125 -22.19 -16.25 10.88
CA GLY A 125 -22.83 -14.97 11.21
C GLY A 125 -21.90 -13.76 11.17
N SER A 126 -20.59 -13.93 10.90
CA SER A 126 -19.66 -12.82 10.74
C SER A 126 -19.86 -12.10 9.39
N ILE A 127 -19.54 -10.80 9.35
CA ILE A 127 -19.58 -10.02 8.11
C ILE A 127 -18.27 -10.22 7.35
N GLY A 128 -18.40 -10.59 6.07
CA GLY A 128 -17.31 -10.63 5.11
C GLY A 128 -17.44 -9.50 4.09
N VAL A 129 -16.35 -9.11 3.47
CA VAL A 129 -16.32 -8.17 2.34
C VAL A 129 -15.86 -8.93 1.11
N SER A 130 -16.64 -8.83 0.04
CA SER A 130 -16.23 -9.36 -1.26
C SER A 130 -15.15 -8.45 -1.87
N TYR A 131 -14.34 -8.99 -2.78
CA TYR A 131 -13.36 -8.20 -3.51
C TYR A 131 -13.57 -8.37 -5.01
N ASN A 132 -13.51 -7.26 -5.73
CA ASN A 132 -13.68 -7.22 -7.18
C ASN A 132 -12.41 -6.75 -7.86
N ALA A 133 -12.04 -7.39 -8.97
CA ALA A 133 -10.95 -6.91 -9.81
C ALA A 133 -11.31 -5.55 -10.43
N LYS A 134 -10.44 -4.57 -10.24
CA LYS A 134 -10.59 -3.20 -10.76
C LYS A 134 -9.32 -2.80 -11.51
N LYS A 135 -9.46 -2.03 -12.59
CA LYS A 135 -8.33 -1.46 -13.32
C LYS A 135 -8.01 -0.06 -12.80
N VAL A 136 -6.75 0.16 -12.48
CA VAL A 136 -6.17 1.47 -12.16
C VAL A 136 -5.01 1.76 -13.11
N PHE A 137 -4.64 3.03 -13.22
CA PHE A 137 -3.59 3.50 -14.12
C PHE A 137 -2.60 4.35 -13.35
N ASN A 138 -1.31 4.17 -13.65
CA ASN A 138 -0.27 5.01 -13.09
C ASN A 138 -0.28 6.40 -13.74
N ILE A 139 0.11 7.42 -13.01
CA ILE A 139 0.24 8.80 -13.52
C ILE A 139 1.06 8.88 -14.82
N ALA A 140 2.10 8.07 -14.96
CA ALA A 140 2.91 7.99 -16.19
C ALA A 140 2.12 7.54 -17.43
N GLN A 141 0.99 6.86 -17.23
CA GLN A 141 0.08 6.40 -18.29
C GLN A 141 -0.97 7.47 -18.68
N THR A 142 -0.89 8.66 -18.07
CA THR A 142 -1.83 9.74 -18.31
C THR A 142 -1.20 10.88 -19.10
N SER A 143 -2.02 11.82 -19.55
CA SER A 143 -1.56 13.07 -20.19
C SER A 143 -1.14 14.13 -19.17
N SER A 144 -1.05 13.78 -17.88
CA SER A 144 -0.63 14.70 -16.83
C SER A 144 0.72 15.34 -17.16
N LYS A 145 0.76 16.67 -17.05
CA LYS A 145 1.99 17.47 -17.15
C LYS A 145 2.68 17.66 -15.79
N GLN A 146 2.33 16.83 -14.80
CA GLN A 146 2.95 16.99 -13.49
C GLN A 146 4.46 16.84 -13.63
N ALA A 147 5.14 17.96 -13.38
CA ALA A 147 6.56 17.94 -13.11
C ALA A 147 6.78 16.99 -11.92
N THR A 148 7.78 16.12 -12.01
CA THR A 148 8.25 15.39 -10.84
C THR A 148 8.51 16.42 -9.74
N PRO A 149 7.85 16.34 -8.58
CA PRO A 149 8.14 17.29 -7.51
C PRO A 149 9.65 17.25 -7.29
N ALA A 150 10.29 18.43 -7.25
CA ALA A 150 11.68 18.49 -6.86
C ALA A 150 11.78 17.83 -5.47
N ALA A 151 12.72 16.91 -5.32
CA ALA A 151 12.97 16.26 -4.02
C ALA A 151 13.31 17.36 -3.01
N VAL A 152 12.36 17.67 -2.15
CA VAL A 152 12.60 18.60 -1.04
C VAL A 152 13.34 17.80 0.03
N LYS A 153 14.62 18.07 0.19
CA LYS A 153 15.42 17.44 1.25
C LYS A 153 14.75 17.73 2.59
N LYS A 154 14.20 16.71 3.21
CA LYS A 154 13.57 16.82 4.53
C LYS A 154 14.67 17.09 5.57
N ASP A 155 14.36 17.92 6.56
CA ASP A 155 15.26 18.16 7.68
C ASP A 155 15.34 16.89 8.56
N ASP A 156 16.52 16.28 8.66
CA ASP A 156 16.77 15.06 9.41
C ASP A 156 16.34 15.19 10.88
N ARG A 157 16.47 16.39 11.46
CA ARG A 157 16.00 16.67 12.84
C ARG A 157 14.49 16.62 12.98
N LEU A 158 13.77 17.13 11.99
CA LEU A 158 12.29 17.08 11.99
C LEU A 158 11.80 15.64 11.79
N LEU A 159 12.44 14.88 10.93
CA LEU A 159 12.14 13.46 10.73
C LEU A 159 12.37 12.66 12.02
N LEU A 160 13.52 12.88 12.67
CA LEU A 160 13.84 12.18 13.91
C LEU A 160 12.90 12.57 15.05
N LYS A 161 12.55 13.86 15.19
CA LYS A 161 11.55 14.31 16.16
C LYS A 161 10.18 13.66 15.91
N ALA A 162 9.78 13.57 14.65
CA ALA A 162 8.51 12.92 14.31
C ALA A 162 8.53 11.44 14.67
N LEU A 163 9.63 10.72 14.40
CA LEU A 163 9.79 9.33 14.77
C LEU A 163 9.74 9.12 16.28
N ILE A 164 10.44 9.95 17.05
CA ILE A 164 10.45 9.91 18.52
C ILE A 164 9.07 10.24 19.10
N ASN A 165 8.41 11.27 18.61
CA ASN A 165 7.09 11.69 19.12
C ASN A 165 5.98 10.66 18.84
N ASN A 166 6.14 9.80 17.85
CA ASN A 166 5.20 8.73 17.54
C ASN A 166 5.62 7.37 18.12
N ALA A 167 6.70 7.32 18.89
CA ALA A 167 7.15 6.08 19.52
C ALA A 167 6.13 5.58 20.55
N SER A 168 5.84 4.28 20.51
CA SER A 168 4.94 3.60 21.46
C SER A 168 5.62 3.26 22.80
N VAL A 169 6.95 3.42 22.87
CA VAL A 169 7.78 3.07 24.01
C VAL A 169 8.74 4.22 24.36
N ALA A 170 9.23 4.24 25.60
CA ALA A 170 10.23 5.21 26.01
C ALA A 170 11.58 5.04 25.27
N ILE A 171 12.27 6.14 25.07
CA ILE A 171 13.57 6.18 24.37
C ILE A 171 14.57 6.90 25.25
N ASP A 172 15.69 6.23 25.56
CA ASP A 172 16.77 6.76 26.37
C ASP A 172 18.10 6.73 25.62
N ILE A 173 18.98 7.68 25.92
CA ILE A 173 20.34 7.73 25.39
C ILE A 173 21.24 6.93 26.31
N SER A 174 22.08 6.06 25.74
CA SER A 174 23.03 5.22 26.47
C SER A 174 24.45 5.34 25.89
N ASP A 175 25.43 5.36 26.76
CA ASP A 175 26.85 5.21 26.44
C ASP A 175 27.37 3.78 26.68
N GLN A 176 26.49 2.88 27.12
CA GLN A 176 26.81 1.49 27.46
C GLN A 176 26.54 0.49 26.34
N LEU A 177 25.96 0.96 25.20
CA LEU A 177 25.74 0.06 24.04
C LEU A 177 27.10 -0.24 23.36
N PRO A 178 27.28 -1.48 22.86
CA PRO A 178 28.46 -1.83 22.06
C PRO A 178 28.62 -0.91 20.84
N ASP A 179 29.84 -0.68 20.37
CA ASP A 179 30.16 0.23 19.28
C ASP A 179 29.47 -0.13 17.94
N ASN A 180 29.14 -1.40 17.73
CA ASN A 180 28.43 -1.90 16.55
C ASN A 180 26.91 -1.89 16.71
N VAL A 181 26.38 -1.46 17.85
CA VAL A 181 24.92 -1.41 18.13
C VAL A 181 24.48 0.03 18.23
N GLY A 182 23.68 0.49 17.26
CA GLY A 182 23.17 1.86 17.23
C GLY A 182 22.00 2.11 18.18
N ALA A 183 21.11 1.14 18.31
CA ALA A 183 20.00 1.17 19.26
C ALA A 183 19.64 -0.25 19.69
N MET A 184 18.89 -0.39 20.79
CA MET A 184 18.45 -1.69 21.30
C MET A 184 17.14 -1.56 22.07
N TYR A 185 16.12 -2.28 21.64
CA TYR A 185 14.89 -2.46 22.39
C TYR A 185 15.07 -3.45 23.53
N LYS A 186 14.63 -3.08 24.73
CA LYS A 186 14.63 -3.87 25.94
C LYS A 186 13.21 -4.32 26.27
N PRO A 187 12.85 -5.59 26.00
CA PRO A 187 11.47 -6.08 26.18
C PRO A 187 11.01 -6.04 27.64
N ASP A 188 11.93 -6.27 28.60
CA ASP A 188 11.59 -6.30 30.03
C ASP A 188 11.14 -4.94 30.57
N THR A 189 11.76 -3.85 30.08
CA THR A 189 11.48 -2.49 30.52
C THR A 189 10.66 -1.68 29.54
N LYS A 190 10.41 -2.20 28.34
CA LYS A 190 9.75 -1.50 27.23
C LYS A 190 10.42 -0.17 26.89
N VAL A 191 11.75 -0.15 26.84
CA VAL A 191 12.57 1.03 26.55
C VAL A 191 13.48 0.72 25.36
N ILE A 192 13.67 1.69 24.48
CA ILE A 192 14.70 1.66 23.46
C ILE A 192 15.89 2.50 23.93
N LEU A 193 17.05 1.89 23.97
CA LEU A 193 18.31 2.58 24.21
C LEU A 193 18.93 2.98 22.87
N ILE A 194 19.37 4.25 22.76
CA ILE A 194 20.10 4.76 21.59
C ILE A 194 21.54 5.07 21.99
N ARG A 195 22.50 4.63 21.18
CA ARG A 195 23.92 4.94 21.40
C ARG A 195 24.18 6.44 21.22
N LYS A 196 24.92 7.01 22.17
CA LYS A 196 25.32 8.41 22.14
C LYS A 196 26.32 8.68 21.00
N GLY A 197 26.23 9.85 20.37
CA GLY A 197 27.22 10.35 19.41
C GLY A 197 27.06 9.91 17.96
N MET A 198 25.93 9.27 17.60
CA MET A 198 25.60 8.94 16.24
C MET A 198 25.06 10.16 15.46
N ASP A 199 25.19 10.15 14.13
CA ASP A 199 24.53 11.14 13.29
C ASP A 199 23.01 10.90 13.18
N GLY A 200 22.27 11.90 12.68
CA GLY A 200 20.80 11.87 12.64
C GLY A 200 20.24 10.75 11.75
N ILE A 201 20.91 10.41 10.65
CA ILE A 201 20.44 9.37 9.72
C ILE A 201 20.67 7.99 10.33
N ASP A 202 21.80 7.76 10.97
CA ASP A 202 22.10 6.49 11.64
C ASP A 202 21.20 6.28 12.86
N ILE A 203 20.89 7.35 13.61
CA ILE A 203 19.87 7.28 14.67
C ILE A 203 18.51 6.90 14.06
N PHE A 204 18.11 7.53 12.96
CA PHE A 204 16.82 7.24 12.33
C PHE A 204 16.71 5.77 11.90
N ARG A 205 17.76 5.22 11.26
CA ARG A 205 17.81 3.81 10.84
C ARG A 205 17.73 2.88 12.04
N ALA A 206 18.60 3.08 13.04
CA ALA A 206 18.65 2.22 14.21
C ALA A 206 17.34 2.29 15.02
N LEU A 207 16.84 3.51 15.26
CA LEU A 207 15.60 3.71 16.01
C LEU A 207 14.39 3.14 15.29
N SER A 208 14.26 3.32 13.97
CA SER A 208 13.13 2.76 13.21
C SER A 208 13.10 1.24 13.24
N GLN A 209 14.26 0.59 13.25
CA GLN A 209 14.36 -0.86 13.41
C GLN A 209 13.96 -1.31 14.82
N GLU A 210 14.40 -0.63 15.86
CA GLU A 210 14.07 -0.99 17.24
C GLU A 210 12.62 -0.66 17.61
N LEU A 211 12.03 0.38 17.01
CA LEU A 211 10.60 0.64 17.10
C LEU A 211 9.79 -0.50 16.45
N ALA A 212 10.25 -1.05 15.33
CA ALA A 212 9.64 -2.21 14.73
C ALA A 212 9.69 -3.43 15.66
N HIS A 213 10.82 -3.66 16.34
CA HIS A 213 10.90 -4.70 17.37
C HIS A 213 9.89 -4.47 18.51
N ALA A 214 9.75 -3.23 18.98
CA ALA A 214 8.80 -2.89 20.03
C ALA A 214 7.34 -3.11 19.59
N GLU A 215 6.99 -2.74 18.36
CA GLU A 215 5.64 -2.94 17.80
C GLU A 215 5.29 -4.44 17.60
N MET A 216 6.27 -5.28 17.34
CA MET A 216 6.10 -6.72 17.22
C MET A 216 6.05 -7.44 18.56
N ASP A 217 6.42 -6.79 19.65
CA ASP A 217 6.33 -7.37 21.01
C ASP A 217 4.88 -7.34 21.53
N LYS A 218 4.19 -8.44 21.31
CA LYS A 218 2.82 -8.68 21.82
C LYS A 218 2.79 -9.62 23.03
N GLY A 219 3.93 -9.77 23.73
CA GLY A 219 4.05 -10.61 24.93
C GLY A 219 4.85 -11.90 24.72
N ASN A 220 5.00 -12.37 23.50
CA ASN A 220 5.83 -13.54 23.13
C ASN A 220 6.96 -13.09 22.20
N TYR A 221 7.74 -12.08 22.64
CA TYR A 221 8.77 -11.48 21.80
C TYR A 221 9.99 -12.40 21.68
N ASN A 222 10.38 -12.66 20.42
CA ASN A 222 11.65 -13.28 20.05
C ASN A 222 12.38 -12.36 19.08
N ARG A 223 13.56 -11.89 19.51
CA ARG A 223 14.34 -10.93 18.71
C ARG A 223 14.77 -11.50 17.37
N ASP A 224 15.18 -12.76 17.33
CA ASP A 224 15.69 -13.38 16.11
C ASP A 224 14.59 -13.55 15.06
N GLU A 225 13.40 -13.95 15.48
CA GLU A 225 12.23 -14.07 14.61
C GLU A 225 11.70 -12.71 14.11
N CYS A 226 11.96 -11.64 14.86
CA CYS A 226 11.56 -10.28 14.49
C CYS A 226 12.66 -9.52 13.72
N ALA A 227 13.89 -10.02 13.67
CA ALA A 227 15.06 -9.29 13.15
C ALA A 227 14.89 -8.88 11.68
N PHE A 228 14.53 -9.84 10.80
CA PHE A 228 14.36 -9.54 9.38
C PHE A 228 13.12 -8.68 9.09
N PRO A 229 11.92 -8.96 9.65
CA PRO A 229 10.78 -8.05 9.56
C PRO A 229 11.08 -6.62 10.04
N ALA A 230 11.81 -6.45 11.16
CA ALA A 230 12.19 -5.14 11.66
C ALA A 230 13.16 -4.40 10.72
N TYR A 231 14.12 -5.11 10.16
CA TYR A 231 15.04 -4.60 9.14
C TYR A 231 14.28 -4.11 7.90
N CYS A 232 13.31 -4.90 7.42
CA CYS A 232 12.44 -4.53 6.29
C CYS A 232 11.57 -3.31 6.60
N ALA A 233 10.99 -3.23 7.80
CA ALA A 233 10.19 -2.09 8.23
C ALA A 233 11.04 -0.80 8.27
N SER A 234 12.26 -0.87 8.82
CA SER A 234 13.20 0.25 8.81
C SER A 234 13.58 0.68 7.38
N TYR A 235 13.81 -0.28 6.46
CA TYR A 235 14.04 0.02 5.05
C TYR A 235 12.87 0.79 4.43
N ILE A 236 11.63 0.33 4.61
CA ILE A 236 10.42 1.01 4.13
C ILE A 236 10.35 2.44 4.67
N LEU A 237 10.63 2.63 5.97
CA LEU A 237 10.60 3.92 6.61
C LEU A 237 11.66 4.88 6.05
N CYS A 238 12.88 4.42 5.85
CA CYS A 238 13.95 5.21 5.24
C CYS A 238 13.62 5.59 3.80
N LYS A 239 13.16 4.65 2.98
CA LYS A 239 12.75 4.90 1.57
C LYS A 239 11.62 5.93 1.49
N ARG A 240 10.59 5.82 2.31
CA ARG A 240 9.45 6.74 2.36
C ARG A 240 9.86 8.16 2.72
N ASN A 241 10.91 8.30 3.53
CA ASN A 241 11.44 9.59 3.92
C ASN A 241 12.61 10.07 3.06
N GLU A 242 12.91 9.37 1.95
CA GLU A 242 13.98 9.72 1.00
C GLU A 242 15.38 9.73 1.65
N LEU A 243 15.55 8.96 2.74
CA LEU A 243 16.84 8.76 3.38
C LEU A 243 17.68 7.75 2.59
N ASP A 244 19.00 7.84 2.71
CA ASP A 244 19.92 6.91 2.10
C ASP A 244 19.70 5.48 2.62
N VAL A 245 19.49 4.54 1.71
CA VAL A 245 19.27 3.10 1.97
C VAL A 245 20.36 2.21 1.40
N SER A 246 21.49 2.77 1.02
CA SER A 246 22.62 2.04 0.42
C SER A 246 23.23 0.99 1.35
N SER A 247 23.09 1.16 2.67
CA SER A 247 23.53 0.21 3.67
C SER A 247 22.65 -1.04 3.82
N TYR A 248 21.44 -1.02 3.26
CA TYR A 248 20.55 -2.19 3.30
C TYR A 248 20.89 -3.18 2.18
N SER A 249 20.96 -4.46 2.54
CA SER A 249 21.21 -5.55 1.60
C SER A 249 20.13 -6.62 1.72
N PHE A 250 19.61 -7.02 0.58
CA PHE A 250 18.63 -8.11 0.44
C PHE A 250 19.19 -9.26 -0.40
N ASN A 251 20.51 -9.34 -0.58
CA ASN A 251 21.15 -10.37 -1.38
C ASN A 251 20.90 -11.79 -0.84
N LEU A 252 20.68 -11.89 0.47
CA LEU A 252 20.31 -13.13 1.14
C LEU A 252 19.04 -12.88 1.95
N LEU A 253 18.02 -13.67 1.68
CA LEU A 253 16.81 -13.77 2.50
C LEU A 253 17.02 -14.80 3.61
N PRO A 254 16.28 -14.71 4.75
CA PRO A 254 16.29 -15.77 5.75
C PRO A 254 15.98 -17.14 5.13
N ALA A 255 16.70 -18.17 5.55
CA ALA A 255 16.61 -19.51 4.93
C ALA A 255 15.19 -20.10 4.99
N GLU A 256 14.42 -19.76 6.01
CA GLU A 256 13.04 -20.20 6.20
C GLU A 256 12.11 -19.70 5.10
N TYR A 257 12.41 -18.54 4.47
CA TYR A 257 11.57 -17.97 3.41
C TYR A 257 11.48 -18.89 2.19
N ALA A 258 12.56 -19.60 1.87
CA ALA A 258 12.60 -20.52 0.74
C ALA A 258 11.59 -21.67 0.82
N ASN A 259 11.12 -21.99 2.03
CA ASN A 259 10.17 -23.08 2.28
C ASN A 259 8.76 -22.59 2.67
N MET A 260 8.54 -21.28 2.73
CA MET A 260 7.24 -20.69 3.05
C MET A 260 6.27 -20.80 1.88
N GLN A 261 5.02 -21.11 2.19
CA GLN A 261 3.94 -21.03 1.23
C GLN A 261 3.55 -19.55 0.96
N ALA A 262 2.93 -19.27 -0.19
CA ALA A 262 2.48 -17.92 -0.54
C ALA A 262 1.68 -17.22 0.58
N LYS A 263 0.82 -17.97 1.29
CA LYS A 263 0.04 -17.46 2.42
C LYS A 263 0.94 -16.96 3.56
N ASP A 264 1.99 -17.71 3.89
CA ASP A 264 2.88 -17.39 5.01
C ASP A 264 3.77 -16.19 4.65
N ILE A 265 4.27 -16.13 3.40
CA ILE A 265 4.97 -14.95 2.88
C ILE A 265 4.08 -13.71 2.96
N ARG A 266 2.81 -13.80 2.55
CA ARG A 266 1.87 -12.66 2.66
C ARG A 266 1.63 -12.25 4.11
N ALA A 267 1.62 -13.18 5.05
CA ALA A 267 1.50 -12.87 6.47
C ALA A 267 2.75 -12.12 6.99
N GLU A 268 3.95 -12.54 6.60
CA GLU A 268 5.20 -11.82 6.94
C GLU A 268 5.25 -10.42 6.31
N LEU A 269 4.85 -10.30 5.04
CA LEU A 269 4.77 -8.98 4.39
C LEU A 269 3.74 -8.07 5.07
N SER A 270 2.63 -8.61 5.58
CA SER A 270 1.64 -7.85 6.36
C SER A 270 2.23 -7.39 7.69
N LYS A 271 2.94 -8.25 8.39
CA LYS A 271 3.66 -7.91 9.62
C LYS A 271 4.67 -6.77 9.39
N ILE A 272 5.47 -6.86 8.32
CA ILE A 272 6.41 -5.81 7.92
C ILE A 272 5.68 -4.48 7.64
N ARG A 273 4.64 -4.52 6.81
CA ARG A 273 3.84 -3.34 6.43
C ARG A 273 3.21 -2.68 7.65
N ASP A 274 2.51 -3.47 8.46
CA ASP A 274 1.72 -2.97 9.58
C ASP A 274 2.63 -2.39 10.68
N THR A 275 3.84 -2.90 10.80
CA THR A 275 4.88 -2.36 11.70
C THR A 275 5.47 -1.04 11.17
N ALA A 276 5.58 -0.87 9.85
CA ALA A 276 6.10 0.35 9.24
C ALA A 276 5.10 1.52 9.20
N ILE A 277 3.78 1.27 9.27
CA ILE A 277 2.73 2.29 9.14
C ILE A 277 2.57 3.18 10.38
N PRO A 278 2.51 2.67 11.63
CA PRO A 278 2.21 3.47 12.81
C PRO A 278 3.24 4.56 13.07
N ASN A 279 4.49 4.31 12.70
CA ASN A 279 5.64 5.16 13.04
C ASN A 279 5.75 6.45 12.20
N ILE A 280 4.82 6.70 11.25
CA ILE A 280 4.90 7.90 10.42
C ILE A 280 3.55 8.56 10.21
N LYS A 281 3.05 9.21 11.23
CA LYS A 281 2.22 10.39 11.03
C LYS A 281 3.08 11.65 11.15
N VAL A 282 4.12 11.78 10.33
CA VAL A 282 4.65 13.11 10.03
C VAL A 282 3.53 13.79 9.28
N GLN A 283 2.78 14.63 9.99
CA GLN A 283 1.86 15.55 9.35
C GLN A 283 2.72 16.39 8.41
N SER A 284 2.64 16.11 7.14
CA SER A 284 2.99 17.08 6.10
C SER A 284 1.98 18.21 6.26
N SER A 285 2.31 19.20 7.06
CA SER A 285 1.51 20.41 7.28
C SER A 285 1.45 21.30 6.04
N GLU A 286 1.94 20.80 4.92
CA GLU A 286 1.82 21.41 3.60
C GLU A 286 1.50 20.34 2.56
N THR A 287 0.31 19.76 2.64
CA THR A 287 -0.21 19.00 1.51
C THR A 287 -1.50 19.65 1.08
N ILE A 288 -1.36 20.50 0.05
CA ILE A 288 -2.26 20.64 -1.09
C ILE A 288 -3.68 20.16 -0.79
N ASN A 289 -4.55 21.11 -0.82
CA ASN A 289 -6.00 21.03 -0.86
C ASN A 289 -6.47 20.15 -2.04
N ASP A 290 -6.20 18.85 -1.98
CA ASP A 290 -6.61 17.87 -3.00
C ASP A 290 -7.67 16.93 -2.40
N LYS A 291 -8.82 17.54 -2.07
CA LYS A 291 -10.01 16.83 -1.58
C LYS A 291 -10.52 15.76 -2.55
N SER A 292 -10.19 15.87 -3.84
CA SER A 292 -10.64 14.92 -4.87
C SER A 292 -9.95 13.57 -4.79
N PHE A 293 -8.69 13.53 -4.32
CA PHE A 293 -7.96 12.28 -4.10
C PHE A 293 -8.18 11.64 -2.72
N GLN A 294 -8.69 12.39 -1.74
CA GLN A 294 -8.97 11.84 -0.41
C GLN A 294 -10.13 10.83 -0.42
N ASN A 295 -11.11 10.98 -1.29
CA ASN A 295 -12.25 10.06 -1.38
C ASN A 295 -11.89 8.66 -1.94
N LEU A 296 -10.73 8.50 -2.60
CA LEU A 296 -10.22 7.19 -3.01
C LEU A 296 -9.63 6.39 -1.85
N TYR A 297 -9.32 7.05 -0.74
CA TYR A 297 -8.64 6.46 0.41
C TYR A 297 -9.58 5.87 1.47
N PHE A 298 -10.87 6.16 1.42
CA PHE A 298 -11.85 5.65 2.39
C PHE A 298 -12.22 4.16 2.19
N PHE A 299 -11.79 3.54 1.10
CA PHE A 299 -12.17 2.15 0.77
C PHE A 299 -11.16 1.08 1.22
N GLN A 300 -10.18 1.40 2.08
CA GLN A 300 -9.15 0.42 2.43
C GLN A 300 -8.88 0.22 3.92
N VAL A 301 -9.77 0.67 4.80
CA VAL A 301 -9.63 0.36 6.23
C VAL A 301 -10.88 -0.40 6.66
N HIS A 302 -10.78 -1.70 6.67
CA HIS A 302 -11.28 -2.64 7.69
C HIS A 302 -10.81 -4.05 7.33
#